data_4bb1d9b2220aed8f246989334a66daf6
#
_entry.id   4bb1d9b2220aed8f246989334a66daf6
#
_cell.length_a   1.000
_cell.length_b   1.000
_cell.length_c   1.000
_cell.angle_alpha   90.00
_cell.angle_beta   90.00
_cell.angle_gamma   90.00
#
_symmetry.space_group_name_H-M   'P 1'
#
loop_
_entity.id
_entity.type
_entity.pdbx_description
1 polymer ?
#
loop_
_entity_poly.entity_id
_entity_poly.type
_entity_poly.pdbx_seq_one_letter_code
_entity_poly.pdbx_strand_id
1 'polypeptide(L)'
;MKHKKINYHFIPYRICLLLLTIFFFLSNGDTLAQKKKKKKAQNWNIELGLASIYDDNIMKYSEKYLKRFKNREDEGRFHINTYDDLIFQMTFKTSYTFRIFGKLKSRINADLNHKAYTNNDIKSWSSMSIGFRQYLTKKASMKFFYSYIPDFYINHFRDDDWVEVYGYTKEAFQPYAFAKDSYGFWIQNTFFKNSRVIFSLSYVKYFHNKHFTEYDCDNFVYGVKLYQAITKKFKLVVGYQFTDSDALAYDEPYETMDNSDDSDATHDEDRFTFGFNWKLPRLSKRSNDFNMECRIQNRYYSSKKYLEQDKMHAGRVDKNLRLYFTYNIRVQKDLKLSAFYYWFTRDSDTEAIPNKELISDEKDYNQDQFGLKITYNFKM
;
A
#
# COMPACT_ATOMS: atom_id res chain seq x y z
N MET A 1 -11.59 -34.62 16.68
CA MET A 1 -11.34 -34.53 15.23
C MET A 1 -9.96 -33.91 15.03
N LYS A 2 -9.03 -34.63 14.37
CA LYS A 2 -7.65 -34.16 14.18
C LYS A 2 -7.64 -33.16 13.05
N HIS A 3 -7.43 -31.86 13.32
CA HIS A 3 -7.16 -30.85 12.30
C HIS A 3 -5.80 -31.12 11.66
N LYS A 4 -5.80 -31.46 10.38
CA LYS A 4 -4.61 -31.50 9.54
C LYS A 4 -4.05 -30.08 9.41
N LYS A 5 -2.91 -29.79 10.02
CA LYS A 5 -2.10 -28.61 9.71
C LYS A 5 -1.65 -28.70 8.25
N ILE A 6 -2.18 -27.85 7.41
CA ILE A 6 -1.69 -27.68 6.04
C ILE A 6 -0.42 -26.83 6.14
N ASN A 7 0.74 -27.43 5.90
CA ASN A 7 2.02 -26.75 5.89
C ASN A 7 2.14 -25.87 4.63
N TYR A 8 1.92 -24.58 4.76
CA TYR A 8 2.06 -23.58 3.68
C TYR A 8 3.51 -23.21 3.34
N HIS A 9 4.51 -23.78 4.01
CA HIS A 9 5.93 -23.41 3.87
C HIS A 9 6.58 -23.74 2.52
N PHE A 10 5.92 -24.49 1.61
CA PHE A 10 6.54 -24.94 0.34
C PHE A 10 6.07 -24.20 -0.93
N ILE A 11 5.04 -23.38 -0.85
CA ILE A 11 4.42 -22.75 -2.03
C ILE A 11 5.27 -21.62 -2.64
N PRO A 12 5.88 -20.70 -1.85
CA PRO A 12 6.62 -19.56 -2.44
C PRO A 12 7.88 -19.99 -3.20
N TYR A 13 8.62 -20.99 -2.74
CA TYR A 13 9.83 -21.47 -3.44
C TYR A 13 9.53 -22.10 -4.80
N ARG A 14 8.46 -22.86 -4.91
CA ARG A 14 8.06 -23.50 -6.17
C ARG A 14 7.58 -22.48 -7.19
N ILE A 15 6.90 -21.43 -6.76
CA ILE A 15 6.45 -20.34 -7.63
C ILE A 15 7.66 -19.51 -8.10
N CYS A 16 8.61 -19.20 -7.24
CA CYS A 16 9.86 -18.51 -7.61
C CYS A 16 10.69 -19.33 -8.60
N LEU A 17 10.80 -20.64 -8.39
CA LEU A 17 11.53 -21.53 -9.30
C LEU A 17 10.84 -21.65 -10.66
N LEU A 18 9.50 -21.73 -10.68
CA LEU A 18 8.70 -21.77 -11.90
C LEU A 18 8.82 -20.45 -12.70
N LEU A 19 8.81 -19.32 -12.03
CA LEU A 19 8.98 -18.01 -12.66
C LEU A 19 10.41 -17.81 -13.17
N LEU A 20 11.42 -18.28 -12.46
CA LEU A 20 12.82 -18.29 -12.90
C LEU A 20 13.05 -19.21 -14.11
N THR A 21 12.43 -20.39 -14.15
CA THR A 21 12.50 -21.29 -15.31
C THR A 21 11.79 -20.71 -16.52
N ILE A 22 10.60 -20.11 -16.36
CA ILE A 22 9.90 -19.40 -17.42
C ILE A 22 10.76 -18.22 -17.94
N PHE A 23 11.42 -17.48 -17.04
CA PHE A 23 12.34 -16.40 -17.40
C PHE A 23 13.53 -16.90 -18.22
N PHE A 24 14.10 -18.06 -17.87
CA PHE A 24 15.24 -18.67 -18.57
C PHE A 24 14.84 -19.21 -19.95
N PHE A 25 13.66 -19.80 -20.10
CA PHE A 25 13.15 -20.27 -21.39
C PHE A 25 12.75 -19.15 -22.34
N LEU A 26 12.22 -18.02 -21.81
CA LEU A 26 11.86 -16.85 -22.61
C LEU A 26 13.10 -16.02 -23.06
N SER A 27 14.24 -16.13 -22.36
CA SER A 27 15.47 -15.43 -22.71
C SER A 27 16.28 -16.10 -23.84
N ASN A 28 16.04 -17.38 -24.10
CA ASN A 28 16.75 -18.17 -25.10
C ASN A 28 16.03 -18.26 -26.46
N GLY A 29 14.98 -17.45 -26.68
CA GLY A 29 14.30 -17.38 -27.99
C GLY A 29 15.14 -16.71 -29.08
N ASP A 30 15.53 -17.49 -30.06
CA ASP A 30 16.38 -17.21 -31.18
C ASP A 30 16.19 -15.85 -31.85
N THR A 31 17.31 -15.14 -32.04
CA THR A 31 17.44 -14.01 -32.94
C THR A 31 17.43 -14.48 -34.43
N LEU A 32 16.25 -14.85 -34.91
CA LEU A 32 16.04 -14.99 -36.34
C LEU A 32 15.82 -13.62 -36.98
N ALA A 33 16.69 -13.28 -37.93
CA ALA A 33 16.64 -12.05 -38.72
C ALA A 33 15.25 -11.81 -39.33
N GLN A 34 14.49 -10.88 -38.75
CA GLN A 34 13.18 -10.51 -39.26
C GLN A 34 13.27 -9.37 -40.28
N LYS A 35 12.89 -9.66 -41.51
CA LYS A 35 12.50 -8.66 -42.52
C LYS A 35 11.54 -7.64 -41.90
N LYS A 36 11.73 -6.34 -42.22
CA LYS A 36 10.86 -5.23 -41.78
C LYS A 36 9.37 -5.49 -42.11
N LYS A 37 8.67 -6.25 -41.30
CA LYS A 37 7.20 -6.31 -41.33
C LYS A 37 6.65 -5.06 -40.63
N LYS A 38 5.60 -4.44 -41.21
CA LYS A 38 4.81 -3.37 -40.56
C LYS A 38 4.56 -3.79 -39.13
N LYS A 39 5.00 -2.95 -38.15
CA LYS A 39 4.80 -3.22 -36.72
C LYS A 39 3.32 -3.50 -36.45
N LYS A 40 2.97 -4.75 -36.22
CA LYS A 40 1.64 -5.12 -35.67
C LYS A 40 1.46 -4.34 -34.37
N ALA A 41 0.32 -3.71 -34.18
CA ALA A 41 0.05 -2.98 -32.94
C ALA A 41 0.16 -3.98 -31.78
N GLN A 42 1.14 -3.77 -30.90
CA GLN A 42 1.32 -4.60 -29.72
C GLN A 42 0.19 -4.29 -28.76
N ASN A 43 -0.74 -5.23 -28.57
CA ASN A 43 -1.93 -5.04 -27.76
C ASN A 43 -1.72 -5.46 -26.30
N TRP A 44 -0.81 -6.41 -26.06
CA TRP A 44 -0.44 -6.89 -24.74
C TRP A 44 0.82 -6.23 -24.22
N ASN A 45 0.81 -5.89 -22.94
CA ASN A 45 1.99 -5.48 -22.18
C ASN A 45 1.98 -6.23 -20.85
N ILE A 46 3.08 -6.93 -20.55
CA ILE A 46 3.30 -7.67 -19.32
C ILE A 46 4.53 -7.07 -18.65
N GLU A 47 4.45 -6.78 -17.37
CA GLU A 47 5.54 -6.29 -16.52
C GLU A 47 5.73 -7.24 -15.35
N LEU A 48 6.95 -7.74 -15.18
CA LEU A 48 7.39 -8.49 -14.01
C LEU A 48 8.35 -7.64 -13.20
N GLY A 49 8.16 -7.57 -11.90
CA GLY A 49 9.04 -6.86 -10.98
C GLY A 49 9.40 -7.74 -9.80
N LEU A 50 10.68 -7.75 -9.45
CA LEU A 50 11.21 -8.38 -8.24
C LEU A 50 11.96 -7.31 -7.44
N ALA A 51 11.69 -7.20 -6.15
CA ALA A 51 12.41 -6.30 -5.27
C ALA A 51 12.85 -7.01 -3.99
N SER A 52 14.00 -6.58 -3.48
CA SER A 52 14.48 -6.88 -2.14
C SER A 52 14.46 -5.59 -1.35
N ILE A 53 13.84 -5.58 -0.18
CA ILE A 53 13.59 -4.41 0.66
C ILE A 53 14.00 -4.74 2.08
N TYR A 54 14.91 -3.97 2.66
CA TYR A 54 15.15 -3.98 4.09
C TYR A 54 14.27 -2.92 4.73
N ASP A 55 13.59 -3.29 5.81
CA ASP A 55 12.68 -2.46 6.61
C ASP A 55 13.10 -2.56 8.08
N ASP A 56 13.46 -1.45 8.69
CA ASP A 56 14.00 -1.42 10.05
C ASP A 56 12.92 -1.39 11.14
N ASN A 57 11.65 -1.21 10.77
CA ASN A 57 10.52 -1.17 11.70
C ASN A 57 9.22 -1.66 11.04
N ILE A 58 9.15 -2.97 10.76
CA ILE A 58 8.04 -3.60 10.01
C ILE A 58 6.67 -3.44 10.65
N MET A 59 6.64 -3.23 11.96
CA MET A 59 5.41 -3.06 12.75
C MET A 59 5.06 -1.60 13.00
N LYS A 60 5.97 -0.66 12.65
CA LYS A 60 5.82 0.77 12.98
C LYS A 60 5.67 0.99 14.48
N TYR A 61 6.46 0.28 15.24
CA TYR A 61 6.50 0.42 16.68
C TYR A 61 7.11 1.75 17.08
N SER A 62 6.53 2.35 18.12
CA SER A 62 7.14 3.46 18.85
C SER A 62 8.41 3.00 19.57
N GLU A 63 9.21 3.94 20.05
CA GLU A 63 10.39 3.61 20.86
C GLU A 63 10.03 2.79 22.10
N LYS A 64 8.89 3.09 22.74
CA LYS A 64 8.35 2.32 23.87
C LYS A 64 8.09 0.87 23.50
N TYR A 65 7.41 0.62 22.36
CA TYR A 65 7.15 -0.75 21.91
C TYR A 65 8.40 -1.48 21.46
N LEU A 66 9.35 -0.81 20.81
CA LEU A 66 10.64 -1.41 20.48
C LEU A 66 11.43 -1.82 21.72
N LYS A 67 11.38 -1.02 22.80
CA LYS A 67 11.98 -1.36 24.07
C LYS A 67 11.31 -2.57 24.71
N ARG A 68 9.97 -2.58 24.77
CA ARG A 68 9.17 -3.71 25.28
C ARG A 68 9.46 -5.00 24.51
N PHE A 69 9.49 -4.91 23.18
CA PHE A 69 9.83 -6.06 22.33
C PHE A 69 11.22 -6.63 22.66
N LYS A 70 12.23 -5.76 22.75
CA LYS A 70 13.61 -6.15 23.09
C LYS A 70 13.72 -6.77 24.49
N ASN A 71 12.95 -6.27 25.44
CA ASN A 71 12.91 -6.78 26.82
C ASN A 71 12.02 -7.99 27.00
N ARG A 72 11.28 -8.42 25.95
CA ARG A 72 10.27 -9.49 26.02
C ARG A 72 9.17 -9.20 27.05
N GLU A 73 8.75 -7.97 27.16
CA GLU A 73 7.63 -7.54 27.98
C GLU A 73 6.31 -7.89 27.26
N ASP A 74 5.18 -7.95 27.99
CA ASP A 74 3.84 -8.22 27.46
C ASP A 74 3.78 -9.54 26.66
N GLU A 75 3.92 -10.67 27.33
CA GLU A 75 3.73 -12.00 26.71
C GLU A 75 2.35 -12.07 26.03
N GLY A 76 2.32 -12.50 24.76
CA GLY A 76 1.10 -12.52 23.95
C GLY A 76 0.95 -11.35 22.98
N ARG A 77 1.56 -10.19 23.22
CA ARG A 77 1.51 -9.04 22.31
C ARG A 77 2.38 -9.22 21.05
N PHE A 78 3.57 -9.78 21.21
CA PHE A 78 4.58 -9.81 20.17
C PHE A 78 4.64 -11.19 19.49
N HIS A 79 3.98 -11.30 18.33
CA HIS A 79 3.96 -12.50 17.50
C HIS A 79 4.89 -12.36 16.27
N ILE A 80 5.96 -11.60 16.42
CA ILE A 80 7.03 -11.42 15.43
C ILE A 80 8.36 -11.90 15.99
N ASN A 81 9.25 -12.35 15.12
CA ASN A 81 10.58 -12.81 15.49
C ASN A 81 11.57 -11.65 15.62
N THR A 82 11.47 -10.66 14.73
CA THR A 82 12.32 -9.46 14.68
C THR A 82 11.47 -8.22 14.40
N TYR A 83 11.89 -7.06 14.85
CA TYR A 83 11.23 -5.78 14.55
C TYR A 83 11.60 -5.22 13.17
N ASP A 84 12.70 -5.70 12.59
CA ASP A 84 13.16 -5.43 11.23
C ASP A 84 13.02 -6.68 10.36
N ASP A 85 13.05 -6.52 9.04
CA ASP A 85 13.02 -7.68 8.13
C ASP A 85 13.57 -7.36 6.74
N LEU A 86 14.00 -8.43 6.06
CA LEU A 86 14.23 -8.44 4.62
C LEU A 86 12.98 -8.94 3.92
N ILE A 87 12.42 -8.12 3.03
CA ILE A 87 11.16 -8.38 2.35
C ILE A 87 11.43 -8.64 0.87
N PHE A 88 10.94 -9.75 0.34
CA PHE A 88 10.90 -10.01 -1.09
C PHE A 88 9.54 -9.63 -1.66
N GLN A 89 9.55 -8.70 -2.62
CA GLN A 89 8.33 -8.26 -3.28
C GLN A 89 8.31 -8.73 -4.74
N MET A 90 7.23 -9.42 -5.12
CA MET A 90 6.93 -9.79 -6.49
C MET A 90 5.77 -8.95 -7.00
N THR A 91 5.90 -8.41 -8.22
CA THR A 91 4.83 -7.69 -8.91
C THR A 91 4.63 -8.27 -10.29
N PHE A 92 3.38 -8.57 -10.63
CA PHE A 92 2.96 -8.94 -11.97
C PHE A 92 1.91 -7.95 -12.43
N LYS A 93 2.15 -7.29 -13.58
CA LYS A 93 1.17 -6.39 -14.17
C LYS A 93 0.95 -6.76 -15.62
N THR A 94 -0.30 -6.83 -16.02
CA THR A 94 -0.65 -7.06 -17.41
C THR A 94 -1.67 -6.02 -17.89
N SER A 95 -1.61 -5.69 -19.15
CA SER A 95 -2.65 -4.87 -19.77
C SER A 95 -2.87 -5.23 -21.23
N TYR A 96 -4.12 -5.23 -21.63
CA TYR A 96 -4.56 -5.44 -22.99
C TYR A 96 -5.27 -4.20 -23.52
N THR A 97 -4.83 -3.72 -24.70
CA THR A 97 -5.41 -2.52 -25.34
C THR A 97 -6.18 -2.95 -26.60
N PHE A 98 -7.41 -2.52 -26.68
CA PHE A 98 -8.33 -2.85 -27.78
C PHE A 98 -9.23 -1.65 -28.14
N ARG A 99 -10.19 -1.83 -29.00
CA ARG A 99 -11.13 -0.80 -29.42
C ARG A 99 -12.55 -1.36 -29.32
N ILE A 100 -13.39 -0.73 -28.49
CA ILE A 100 -14.81 -1.07 -28.35
C ILE A 100 -15.68 -0.10 -29.15
N PHE A 101 -15.44 1.22 -28.98
CA PHE A 101 -16.26 2.26 -29.58
C PHE A 101 -15.54 2.86 -30.78
N GLY A 102 -15.65 2.20 -31.95
CA GLY A 102 -15.08 2.68 -33.19
C GLY A 102 -13.58 2.93 -33.15
N LYS A 103 -13.14 4.19 -33.20
CA LYS A 103 -11.73 4.60 -33.19
C LYS A 103 -11.12 4.75 -31.80
N LEU A 104 -11.92 4.76 -30.74
CA LEU A 104 -11.46 5.00 -29.38
C LEU A 104 -10.80 3.74 -28.79
N LYS A 105 -9.70 3.94 -28.09
CA LYS A 105 -8.98 2.87 -27.41
C LYS A 105 -9.60 2.60 -26.06
N SER A 106 -9.62 1.34 -25.68
CA SER A 106 -9.95 0.85 -24.35
C SER A 106 -8.78 0.02 -23.84
N ARG A 107 -8.60 -0.05 -22.53
CA ARG A 107 -7.55 -0.88 -21.91
C ARG A 107 -8.08 -1.55 -20.66
N ILE A 108 -7.90 -2.86 -20.58
CA ILE A 108 -8.03 -3.61 -19.33
C ILE A 108 -6.63 -3.79 -18.75
N ASN A 109 -6.50 -3.68 -17.44
CA ASN A 109 -5.28 -4.02 -16.71
C ASN A 109 -5.60 -4.92 -15.54
N ALA A 110 -4.67 -5.80 -15.19
CA ALA A 110 -4.67 -6.57 -13.95
C ALA A 110 -3.28 -6.49 -13.33
N ASP A 111 -3.25 -6.28 -12.03
CA ASP A 111 -2.02 -6.16 -11.24
C ASP A 111 -2.09 -7.11 -10.05
N LEU A 112 -1.03 -7.87 -9.81
CA LEU A 112 -0.83 -8.72 -8.64
C LEU A 112 0.44 -8.27 -7.94
N ASN A 113 0.40 -8.23 -6.62
CA ASN A 113 1.54 -7.91 -5.78
C ASN A 113 1.57 -8.85 -4.60
N HIS A 114 2.76 -9.35 -4.26
CA HIS A 114 3.00 -10.18 -3.08
C HIS A 114 4.25 -9.69 -2.37
N LYS A 115 4.18 -9.55 -1.06
CA LYS A 115 5.32 -9.29 -0.17
C LYS A 115 5.50 -10.47 0.76
N ALA A 116 6.67 -11.09 0.74
CA ALA A 116 7.08 -12.15 1.63
C ALA A 116 8.14 -11.61 2.59
N TYR A 117 7.87 -11.69 3.88
CA TYR A 117 8.79 -11.33 4.95
C TYR A 117 9.62 -12.57 5.31
N THR A 118 10.94 -12.42 5.45
CA THR A 118 11.83 -13.59 5.63
C THR A 118 11.81 -14.14 7.03
N ASN A 119 11.72 -13.30 8.04
CA ASN A 119 11.72 -13.69 9.45
C ASN A 119 10.32 -13.64 10.07
N ASN A 120 9.39 -12.91 9.47
CA ASN A 120 8.07 -12.62 10.03
C ASN A 120 6.96 -12.97 9.04
N ASP A 121 6.78 -14.27 8.76
CA ASP A 121 5.80 -14.76 7.77
C ASP A 121 4.39 -14.24 8.00
N ILE A 122 4.00 -14.01 9.25
CA ILE A 122 2.70 -13.43 9.63
C ILE A 122 2.45 -12.05 8.99
N LYS A 123 3.51 -11.32 8.64
CA LYS A 123 3.43 -10.02 7.94
C LYS A 123 3.30 -10.14 6.43
N SER A 124 3.42 -11.36 5.88
CA SER A 124 3.34 -11.56 4.43
C SER A 124 1.93 -11.34 3.92
N TRP A 125 1.79 -10.60 2.81
CA TRP A 125 0.48 -10.26 2.27
C TRP A 125 0.48 -10.16 0.75
N SER A 126 -0.72 -10.25 0.18
CA SER A 126 -0.95 -10.13 -1.26
C SER A 126 -2.00 -9.06 -1.57
N SER A 127 -1.92 -8.48 -2.74
CA SER A 127 -2.99 -7.66 -3.28
C SER A 127 -3.20 -7.93 -4.77
N MET A 128 -4.44 -7.74 -5.22
CA MET A 128 -4.79 -7.80 -6.62
C MET A 128 -5.62 -6.58 -7.01
N SER A 129 -5.51 -6.18 -8.27
CA SER A 129 -6.40 -5.17 -8.83
C SER A 129 -6.74 -5.46 -10.29
N ILE A 130 -7.94 -5.06 -10.68
CA ILE A 130 -8.38 -5.05 -12.07
C ILE A 130 -8.89 -3.65 -12.41
N GLY A 131 -8.68 -3.22 -13.65
CA GLY A 131 -9.14 -1.91 -14.06
C GLY A 131 -9.52 -1.87 -15.54
N PHE A 132 -10.52 -1.07 -15.83
CA PHE A 132 -10.95 -0.74 -17.19
C PHE A 132 -10.74 0.75 -17.44
N ARG A 133 -9.98 1.08 -18.48
CA ARG A 133 -9.73 2.46 -18.90
C ARG A 133 -10.28 2.70 -20.29
N GLN A 134 -11.15 3.71 -20.39
CA GLN A 134 -11.66 4.22 -21.66
C GLN A 134 -10.97 5.54 -22.02
N TYR A 135 -10.38 5.58 -23.20
CA TYR A 135 -9.87 6.83 -23.77
C TYR A 135 -11.02 7.54 -24.49
N LEU A 136 -11.38 8.74 -24.05
CA LEU A 136 -12.44 9.55 -24.62
C LEU A 136 -11.91 10.38 -25.80
N THR A 137 -10.69 10.91 -25.61
CA THR A 137 -9.95 11.66 -26.64
C THR A 137 -8.46 11.31 -26.55
N LYS A 138 -7.62 11.96 -27.36
CA LYS A 138 -6.16 11.90 -27.21
C LYS A 138 -5.66 12.50 -25.88
N LYS A 139 -6.47 13.38 -25.25
CA LYS A 139 -6.13 14.12 -24.03
C LYS A 139 -6.91 13.68 -22.79
N ALA A 140 -8.08 13.07 -22.99
CA ALA A 140 -8.99 12.70 -21.91
C ALA A 140 -9.20 11.19 -21.83
N SER A 141 -9.29 10.67 -20.61
CA SER A 141 -9.65 9.26 -20.35
C SER A 141 -10.26 9.12 -18.97
N MET A 142 -11.06 8.08 -18.78
CA MET A 142 -11.61 7.65 -17.49
C MET A 142 -11.18 6.22 -17.20
N LYS A 143 -11.10 5.86 -15.92
CA LYS A 143 -10.76 4.52 -15.47
C LYS A 143 -11.65 4.15 -14.28
N PHE A 144 -12.20 2.95 -14.34
CA PHE A 144 -12.78 2.25 -13.20
C PHE A 144 -11.79 1.19 -12.74
N PHE A 145 -11.73 0.94 -11.44
CA PHE A 145 -10.89 -0.12 -10.92
C PHE A 145 -11.49 -0.72 -9.64
N TYR A 146 -11.17 -1.97 -9.43
CA TYR A 146 -11.37 -2.70 -8.19
C TYR A 146 -10.02 -3.18 -7.70
N SER A 147 -9.80 -3.14 -6.39
CA SER A 147 -8.59 -3.65 -5.75
C SER A 147 -8.97 -4.36 -4.46
N TYR A 148 -8.30 -5.47 -4.18
CA TYR A 148 -8.54 -6.35 -3.04
C TYR A 148 -7.26 -6.73 -2.34
N ILE A 149 -7.27 -6.69 -1.01
CA ILE A 149 -6.28 -7.27 -0.11
C ILE A 149 -7.03 -8.29 0.74
N PRO A 150 -6.77 -9.61 0.60
CA PRO A 150 -7.54 -10.64 1.29
C PRO A 150 -7.27 -10.70 2.78
N ASP A 151 -6.03 -10.39 3.17
CA ASP A 151 -5.58 -10.42 4.57
C ASP A 151 -4.36 -9.52 4.73
N PHE A 152 -4.40 -8.69 5.77
CA PHE A 152 -3.30 -7.80 6.14
C PHE A 152 -3.17 -7.76 7.65
N TYR A 153 -2.20 -8.48 8.19
CA TYR A 153 -1.91 -8.49 9.61
C TYR A 153 -1.26 -7.18 10.07
N ILE A 154 -1.82 -6.57 11.11
CA ILE A 154 -1.29 -5.34 11.72
C ILE A 154 -0.43 -5.69 12.94
N ASN A 155 -1.05 -6.27 13.99
CA ASN A 155 -0.40 -6.59 15.26
C ASN A 155 -1.26 -7.61 16.05
N HIS A 156 -0.89 -7.90 17.32
CA HIS A 156 -1.80 -8.44 18.31
C HIS A 156 -2.15 -7.33 19.29
N PHE A 157 -3.43 -7.18 19.54
CA PHE A 157 -3.97 -6.27 20.56
C PHE A 157 -4.78 -7.09 21.56
N ARG A 158 -4.99 -6.50 22.76
CA ARG A 158 -5.97 -7.05 23.69
C ARG A 158 -7.34 -6.83 23.09
N ASP A 159 -8.11 -7.88 23.14
CA ASP A 159 -9.53 -7.92 22.87
C ASP A 159 -10.22 -7.75 24.21
N ASP A 160 -11.10 -6.75 24.35
CA ASP A 160 -11.69 -6.37 25.63
C ASP A 160 -12.64 -7.46 26.13
N ASP A 161 -13.39 -8.13 25.29
CA ASP A 161 -14.21 -9.29 25.60
C ASP A 161 -13.42 -10.45 26.19
N TRP A 162 -12.24 -10.69 25.61
CA TRP A 162 -11.35 -11.72 26.09
C TRP A 162 -10.65 -11.35 27.39
N VAL A 163 -10.49 -10.04 27.66
CA VAL A 163 -10.05 -9.55 28.99
C VAL A 163 -11.09 -9.87 30.07
N GLU A 164 -12.37 -9.76 29.76
CA GLU A 164 -13.43 -10.12 30.70
C GLU A 164 -13.41 -11.61 31.07
N VAL A 165 -13.08 -12.48 30.09
CA VAL A 165 -13.03 -13.94 30.27
C VAL A 165 -11.71 -14.40 30.90
N TYR A 166 -10.58 -13.89 30.44
CA TYR A 166 -9.23 -14.39 30.78
C TYR A 166 -8.42 -13.44 31.66
N GLY A 167 -8.94 -12.26 31.96
CA GLY A 167 -8.18 -11.21 32.61
C GLY A 167 -7.08 -10.65 31.70
N TYR A 168 -6.20 -9.85 32.28
CA TYR A 168 -5.06 -9.24 31.56
C TYR A 168 -3.91 -10.26 31.32
N THR A 169 -4.24 -11.43 30.82
CA THR A 169 -3.28 -12.51 30.50
C THR A 169 -2.88 -12.47 29.02
N LYS A 170 -1.99 -13.39 28.62
CA LYS A 170 -1.57 -13.51 27.23
C LYS A 170 -2.68 -13.98 26.28
N GLU A 171 -3.65 -14.70 26.81
CA GLU A 171 -4.79 -15.24 26.10
C GLU A 171 -5.73 -14.12 25.58
N ALA A 172 -5.73 -12.96 26.24
CA ALA A 172 -6.50 -11.80 25.83
C ALA A 172 -5.91 -11.10 24.59
N PHE A 173 -4.69 -11.44 24.14
CA PHE A 173 -4.13 -10.87 22.94
C PHE A 173 -4.59 -11.65 21.71
N GLN A 174 -5.26 -10.98 20.80
CA GLN A 174 -5.80 -11.53 19.57
C GLN A 174 -5.16 -10.87 18.33
N PRO A 175 -5.05 -11.61 17.19
CA PRO A 175 -4.50 -11.04 15.98
C PRO A 175 -5.42 -9.94 15.43
N TYR A 176 -4.87 -8.76 15.19
CA TYR A 176 -5.55 -7.66 14.53
C TYR A 176 -5.15 -7.64 13.06
N ALA A 177 -6.09 -8.00 12.20
CA ALA A 177 -5.90 -8.12 10.76
C ALA A 177 -7.18 -7.70 10.02
N PHE A 178 -7.04 -7.30 8.75
CA PHE A 178 -8.18 -6.91 7.93
C PHE A 178 -8.08 -7.41 6.50
N ALA A 179 -9.24 -7.64 5.88
CA ALA A 179 -9.42 -7.64 4.43
C ALA A 179 -9.80 -6.23 3.96
N LYS A 180 -9.49 -5.90 2.71
CA LYS A 180 -9.77 -4.57 2.15
C LYS A 180 -10.28 -4.64 0.74
N ASP A 181 -11.46 -4.06 0.51
CA ASP A 181 -12.02 -3.79 -0.81
C ASP A 181 -11.86 -2.32 -1.19
N SER A 182 -11.57 -2.06 -2.44
CA SER A 182 -11.48 -0.69 -2.96
C SER A 182 -12.10 -0.61 -4.35
N TYR A 183 -13.10 0.21 -4.50
CA TYR A 183 -13.76 0.54 -5.76
C TYR A 183 -13.39 1.97 -6.12
N GLY A 184 -12.91 2.20 -7.33
CA GLY A 184 -12.47 3.55 -7.67
C GLY A 184 -12.77 3.92 -9.11
N PHE A 185 -12.92 5.22 -9.27
CA PHE A 185 -13.10 5.89 -10.54
C PHE A 185 -12.15 7.08 -10.61
N TRP A 186 -11.55 7.31 -11.77
CA TRP A 186 -10.89 8.56 -12.03
C TRP A 186 -11.08 9.04 -13.47
N ILE A 187 -11.09 10.34 -13.61
CA ILE A 187 -11.07 11.05 -14.89
C ILE A 187 -9.78 11.85 -15.02
N GLN A 188 -9.17 11.75 -16.18
CA GLN A 188 -7.95 12.47 -16.50
C GLN A 188 -8.16 13.34 -17.73
N ASN A 189 -7.64 14.56 -17.67
CA ASN A 189 -7.57 15.44 -18.84
C ASN A 189 -6.25 16.21 -18.89
N THR A 190 -5.83 16.58 -20.10
CA THR A 190 -4.70 17.47 -20.38
C THR A 190 -5.27 18.80 -20.86
N PHE A 191 -5.46 19.74 -19.92
CA PHE A 191 -6.08 21.06 -20.19
C PHE A 191 -5.13 21.98 -20.95
N PHE A 192 -3.87 22.06 -20.48
CA PHE A 192 -2.85 22.91 -21.09
C PHE A 192 -1.75 22.07 -21.69
N LYS A 193 -0.91 22.69 -22.53
CA LYS A 193 0.29 22.04 -23.03
C LYS A 193 1.15 21.60 -21.84
N ASN A 194 1.47 20.30 -21.78
CA ASN A 194 2.30 19.68 -20.76
C ASN A 194 1.67 19.54 -19.34
N SER A 195 0.39 19.88 -19.15
CA SER A 195 -0.33 19.77 -17.87
C SER A 195 -1.37 18.67 -17.94
N ARG A 196 -1.37 17.76 -16.97
CA ARG A 196 -2.35 16.69 -16.84
C ARG A 196 -2.94 16.70 -15.44
N VAL A 197 -4.27 16.83 -15.36
CA VAL A 197 -5.02 16.77 -14.11
C VAL A 197 -5.77 15.45 -14.05
N ILE A 198 -5.80 14.84 -12.86
CA ILE A 198 -6.58 13.66 -12.53
C ILE A 198 -7.49 14.01 -11.36
N PHE A 199 -8.78 13.79 -11.51
CA PHE A 199 -9.75 13.75 -10.42
C PHE A 199 -10.06 12.29 -10.11
N SER A 200 -10.13 11.93 -8.86
CA SER A 200 -10.40 10.56 -8.40
C SER A 200 -11.44 10.54 -7.30
N LEU A 201 -12.23 9.47 -7.31
CA LEU A 201 -13.18 9.10 -6.28
C LEU A 201 -12.98 7.62 -5.99
N SER A 202 -12.93 7.24 -4.72
CA SER A 202 -12.88 5.83 -4.34
C SER A 202 -13.76 5.59 -3.11
N TYR A 203 -14.37 4.42 -3.09
CA TYR A 203 -15.05 3.86 -1.94
C TYR A 203 -14.23 2.66 -1.46
N VAL A 204 -13.87 2.65 -0.18
CA VAL A 204 -12.96 1.67 0.40
C VAL A 204 -13.57 1.10 1.66
N LYS A 205 -13.67 -0.22 1.74
CA LYS A 205 -14.15 -0.95 2.91
C LYS A 205 -13.01 -1.71 3.55
N TYR A 206 -12.95 -1.66 4.86
CA TYR A 206 -12.10 -2.53 5.68
C TYR A 206 -13.00 -3.48 6.46
N PHE A 207 -12.62 -4.74 6.47
CA PHE A 207 -13.28 -5.80 7.21
C PHE A 207 -12.23 -6.42 8.12
N HIS A 208 -12.32 -6.12 9.40
CA HIS A 208 -11.43 -6.67 10.40
C HIS A 208 -11.83 -8.11 10.75
N ASN A 209 -10.95 -8.82 11.40
CA ASN A 209 -11.29 -10.14 11.91
C ASN A 209 -12.26 -10.01 13.09
N LYS A 210 -12.90 -11.13 13.47
CA LYS A 210 -14.01 -11.20 14.43
C LYS A 210 -13.75 -10.60 15.81
N HIS A 211 -12.50 -10.35 16.16
CA HIS A 211 -12.09 -9.79 17.45
C HIS A 211 -11.99 -8.25 17.45
N PHE A 212 -12.20 -7.62 16.30
CA PHE A 212 -11.98 -6.19 16.13
C PHE A 212 -12.91 -5.62 15.08
N THR A 213 -14.16 -6.09 15.03
CA THR A 213 -15.13 -5.65 14.02
C THR A 213 -15.63 -4.23 14.27
N GLU A 214 -15.43 -3.67 15.47
CA GLU A 214 -15.66 -2.27 15.81
C GLU A 214 -14.84 -1.31 14.93
N TYR A 215 -13.68 -1.80 14.38
CA TYR A 215 -12.84 -1.04 13.44
C TYR A 215 -13.23 -1.23 11.97
N ASP A 216 -14.24 -2.04 11.65
CA ASP A 216 -14.78 -2.11 10.29
C ASP A 216 -15.20 -0.72 9.86
N CYS A 217 -14.75 -0.29 8.67
CA CYS A 217 -15.03 1.07 8.27
C CYS A 217 -15.27 1.23 6.77
N ASP A 218 -16.12 2.19 6.46
CA ASP A 218 -16.43 2.66 5.13
C ASP A 218 -15.71 4.00 4.90
N ASN A 219 -14.92 4.08 3.82
CA ASN A 219 -14.16 5.29 3.52
C ASN A 219 -14.55 5.84 2.16
N PHE A 220 -14.86 7.14 2.11
CA PHE A 220 -14.97 7.90 0.88
C PHE A 220 -13.69 8.72 0.65
N VAL A 221 -13.08 8.53 -0.52
CA VAL A 221 -11.78 9.12 -0.84
C VAL A 221 -11.90 9.99 -2.08
N TYR A 222 -11.63 11.27 -1.94
CA TYR A 222 -11.66 12.27 -3.01
C TYR A 222 -10.25 12.74 -3.32
N GLY A 223 -9.88 12.89 -4.57
CA GLY A 223 -8.54 13.32 -4.89
C GLY A 223 -8.42 14.15 -6.17
N VAL A 224 -7.47 15.07 -6.15
CA VAL A 224 -7.00 15.79 -7.33
C VAL A 224 -5.49 15.71 -7.43
N LYS A 225 -4.96 15.44 -8.63
CA LYS A 225 -3.52 15.35 -8.87
C LYS A 225 -3.16 16.07 -10.16
N LEU A 226 -2.20 17.01 -10.07
CA LEU A 226 -1.64 17.75 -11.18
C LEU A 226 -0.25 17.19 -11.52
N TYR A 227 -0.01 16.93 -12.78
CA TYR A 227 1.30 16.64 -13.35
C TYR A 227 1.67 17.76 -14.31
N GLN A 228 2.74 18.48 -14.04
CA GLN A 228 3.22 19.59 -14.87
C GLN A 228 4.63 19.28 -15.39
N ALA A 229 4.79 19.16 -16.70
CA ALA A 229 6.12 19.10 -17.29
C ALA A 229 6.65 20.54 -17.46
N ILE A 230 7.63 20.91 -16.63
CA ILE A 230 8.30 22.22 -16.68
C ILE A 230 9.27 22.23 -17.88
N THR A 231 10.02 21.15 -18.03
CA THR A 231 10.89 20.93 -19.18
C THR A 231 10.69 19.51 -19.74
N LYS A 232 11.36 19.17 -20.84
CA LYS A 232 11.39 17.78 -21.35
C LYS A 232 12.05 16.78 -20.38
N LYS A 233 12.85 17.31 -19.42
CA LYS A 233 13.58 16.50 -18.43
C LYS A 233 13.02 16.56 -17.05
N PHE A 234 12.29 17.61 -16.68
CA PHE A 234 11.81 17.86 -15.33
C PHE A 234 10.28 17.99 -15.29
N LYS A 235 9.66 17.18 -14.42
CA LYS A 235 8.22 17.15 -14.21
C LYS A 235 7.91 17.29 -12.73
N LEU A 236 6.94 18.13 -12.40
CA LEU A 236 6.39 18.28 -11.05
C LEU A 236 5.08 17.50 -10.91
N VAL A 237 4.82 17.09 -9.69
CA VAL A 237 3.57 16.46 -9.26
C VAL A 237 3.10 17.17 -8.00
N VAL A 238 1.84 17.59 -7.99
CA VAL A 238 1.16 18.14 -6.82
C VAL A 238 -0.17 17.44 -6.70
N GLY A 239 -0.55 17.04 -5.50
CA GLY A 239 -1.81 16.36 -5.27
C GLY A 239 -2.39 16.68 -3.90
N TYR A 240 -3.70 16.61 -3.84
CA TYR A 240 -4.48 16.64 -2.61
C TYR A 240 -5.46 15.48 -2.61
N GLN A 241 -5.65 14.87 -1.46
CA GLN A 241 -6.63 13.83 -1.23
C GLN A 241 -7.27 14.04 0.13
N PHE A 242 -8.56 13.94 0.19
CA PHE A 242 -9.37 13.90 1.41
C PHE A 242 -9.96 12.50 1.57
N THR A 243 -9.99 12.00 2.78
CA THR A 243 -10.66 10.75 3.14
C THR A 243 -11.60 11.03 4.30
N ASP A 244 -12.84 10.63 4.14
CA ASP A 244 -13.86 10.55 5.17
C ASP A 244 -14.00 9.06 5.52
N SER A 245 -13.77 8.70 6.79
CA SER A 245 -13.74 7.33 7.30
C SER A 245 -14.70 7.19 8.45
N ASP A 246 -15.69 6.35 8.30
CA ASP A 246 -16.71 6.06 9.30
C ASP A 246 -16.52 4.62 9.81
N ALA A 247 -16.14 4.48 11.09
CA ALA A 247 -15.94 3.21 11.76
C ALA A 247 -17.25 2.73 12.40
N LEU A 248 -17.39 1.41 12.57
CA LEU A 248 -18.58 0.82 13.18
C LEU A 248 -18.71 1.21 14.66
N ALA A 249 -17.60 1.15 15.41
CA ALA A 249 -17.46 1.55 16.81
C ALA A 249 -18.29 0.72 17.81
N TYR A 250 -18.67 -0.52 17.43
CA TYR A 250 -19.28 -1.54 18.28
C TYR A 250 -19.11 -2.91 17.62
N ASP A 251 -19.11 -4.00 18.38
CA ASP A 251 -18.95 -5.36 17.83
C ASP A 251 -19.92 -6.39 18.39
N GLU A 252 -20.57 -6.18 19.55
CA GLU A 252 -21.54 -7.12 20.09
C GLU A 252 -22.92 -6.99 19.46
N PRO A 253 -23.68 -8.10 19.41
CA PRO A 253 -25.09 -8.08 19.04
C PRO A 253 -25.87 -7.20 20.04
N TYR A 254 -26.70 -6.32 19.51
CA TYR A 254 -27.56 -5.36 20.27
C TYR A 254 -26.85 -4.11 20.75
N GLU A 255 -25.60 -3.94 20.49
CA GLU A 255 -24.90 -2.68 20.70
C GLU A 255 -25.16 -1.67 19.60
N THR A 256 -24.90 -0.45 19.95
CA THR A 256 -24.85 0.72 19.06
C THR A 256 -23.66 1.57 19.45
N MET A 257 -23.24 2.46 18.60
CA MET A 257 -22.16 3.40 18.89
C MET A 257 -22.35 4.15 20.22
N ASP A 258 -23.61 4.39 20.66
CA ASP A 258 -23.91 5.17 21.85
C ASP A 258 -23.79 4.38 23.16
N ASN A 259 -23.96 3.06 23.13
CA ASN A 259 -23.94 2.20 24.30
C ASN A 259 -22.82 1.16 24.37
N SER A 260 -22.03 1.04 23.31
CA SER A 260 -20.83 0.19 23.27
C SER A 260 -19.70 0.79 24.11
N ASP A 261 -18.84 -0.04 24.69
CA ASP A 261 -17.60 0.34 25.36
C ASP A 261 -16.38 0.30 24.42
N ASP A 262 -16.57 -0.14 23.18
CA ASP A 262 -15.55 -0.17 22.14
C ASP A 262 -15.00 1.19 21.71
N SER A 263 -13.85 1.15 21.07
CA SER A 263 -13.20 2.33 20.50
C SER A 263 -13.83 2.77 19.17
N ASP A 264 -13.94 4.07 18.96
CA ASP A 264 -14.40 4.68 17.71
C ASP A 264 -13.23 5.26 16.90
N ALA A 265 -12.81 4.56 15.86
CA ALA A 265 -11.71 4.98 14.99
C ALA A 265 -12.14 5.87 13.81
N THR A 266 -13.35 6.43 13.84
CA THR A 266 -13.86 7.39 12.85
C THR A 266 -12.93 8.59 12.73
N HIS A 267 -12.60 8.98 11.48
CA HIS A 267 -11.65 10.06 11.24
C HIS A 267 -11.78 10.69 9.87
N ASP A 268 -11.33 11.93 9.79
CA ASP A 268 -11.01 12.62 8.55
C ASP A 268 -9.51 12.59 8.26
N GLU A 269 -9.11 12.55 7.00
CA GLU A 269 -7.71 12.55 6.62
C GLU A 269 -7.44 13.49 5.44
N ASP A 270 -6.56 14.46 5.65
CA ASP A 270 -5.98 15.29 4.60
C ASP A 270 -4.63 14.73 4.17
N ARG A 271 -4.42 14.59 2.84
CA ARG A 271 -3.13 14.16 2.29
C ARG A 271 -2.67 15.07 1.18
N PHE A 272 -1.54 15.73 1.39
CA PHE A 272 -0.83 16.51 0.40
C PHE A 272 0.30 15.69 -0.21
N THR A 273 0.46 15.78 -1.52
CA THR A 273 1.54 15.11 -2.26
C THR A 273 2.31 16.14 -3.06
N PHE A 274 3.62 16.17 -2.90
CA PHE A 274 4.55 16.96 -3.70
C PHE A 274 5.62 16.03 -4.25
N GLY A 275 5.99 16.20 -5.50
CA GLY A 275 7.02 15.34 -6.06
C GLY A 275 7.57 15.86 -7.37
N PHE A 276 8.65 15.27 -7.80
CA PHE A 276 9.20 15.50 -9.12
C PHE A 276 9.82 14.24 -9.73
N ASN A 277 9.87 14.23 -11.05
CA ASN A 277 10.67 13.29 -11.83
C ASN A 277 11.69 14.06 -12.64
N TRP A 278 12.96 13.74 -12.46
CA TRP A 278 14.07 14.35 -13.15
C TRP A 278 14.83 13.32 -13.99
N LYS A 279 14.79 13.50 -15.33
CA LYS A 279 15.60 12.73 -16.25
C LYS A 279 17.02 13.27 -16.21
N LEU A 280 17.93 12.46 -15.69
CA LEU A 280 19.35 12.80 -15.57
C LEU A 280 20.09 12.66 -16.92
N PRO A 281 21.32 13.22 -17.03
CA PRO A 281 22.20 12.92 -18.15
C PRO A 281 22.39 11.42 -18.33
N ARG A 282 22.54 10.97 -19.57
CA ARG A 282 22.72 9.53 -19.84
C ARG A 282 24.03 9.01 -19.23
N LEU A 283 23.94 7.92 -18.51
CA LEU A 283 25.10 7.19 -18.00
C LEU A 283 25.44 6.07 -18.98
N SER A 284 26.62 6.14 -19.65
CA SER A 284 27.04 5.14 -20.63
C SER A 284 25.96 4.79 -21.67
N LYS A 285 25.34 5.81 -22.30
CA LYS A 285 24.21 5.71 -23.26
C LYS A 285 22.89 5.23 -22.65
N ARG A 286 22.82 4.86 -21.37
CA ARG A 286 21.62 4.39 -20.67
C ARG A 286 20.80 5.58 -20.15
N SER A 287 19.48 5.50 -20.28
CA SER A 287 18.58 6.50 -19.69
C SER A 287 18.38 6.22 -18.21
N ASN A 288 18.45 7.27 -17.42
CA ASN A 288 18.23 7.23 -15.99
C ASN A 288 17.32 8.39 -15.55
N ASP A 289 16.67 8.22 -14.46
CA ASP A 289 15.84 9.22 -13.83
C ASP A 289 15.88 9.10 -12.30
N PHE A 290 15.67 10.22 -11.66
CA PHE A 290 15.51 10.33 -10.23
C PHE A 290 14.12 10.85 -9.93
N ASN A 291 13.42 10.20 -8.99
CA ASN A 291 12.10 10.57 -8.53
C ASN A 291 12.17 10.85 -7.04
N MET A 292 11.53 11.92 -6.62
CA MET A 292 11.25 12.24 -5.23
C MET A 292 9.74 12.43 -5.09
N GLU A 293 9.17 11.91 -4.01
CA GLU A 293 7.80 12.21 -3.60
C GLU A 293 7.77 12.42 -2.08
N CYS A 294 7.15 13.52 -1.65
CA CYS A 294 6.85 13.85 -0.27
C CYS A 294 5.33 13.77 -0.09
N ARG A 295 4.88 13.06 0.92
CA ARG A 295 3.48 13.02 1.36
C ARG A 295 3.37 13.51 2.79
N ILE A 296 2.54 14.52 3.00
CA ILE A 296 2.13 15.00 4.31
C ILE A 296 0.68 14.55 4.49
N GLN A 297 0.41 13.83 5.56
CA GLN A 297 -0.90 13.26 5.83
C GLN A 297 -1.27 13.58 7.27
N ASN A 298 -2.36 14.32 7.45
CA ASN A 298 -2.93 14.63 8.74
C ASN A 298 -4.25 13.85 8.90
N ARG A 299 -4.37 13.13 9.99
CA ARG A 299 -5.57 12.36 10.32
C ARG A 299 -6.14 12.92 11.61
N TYR A 300 -7.40 13.28 11.57
CA TYR A 300 -8.15 13.87 12.67
C TYR A 300 -9.21 12.87 13.11
N TYR A 301 -9.04 12.28 14.28
CA TYR A 301 -10.01 11.35 14.83
C TYR A 301 -11.18 12.13 15.42
N SER A 302 -12.38 11.77 15.00
CA SER A 302 -13.65 12.38 15.39
C SER A 302 -14.52 11.42 16.18
N SER A 303 -13.88 10.59 17.02
CA SER A 303 -14.57 9.66 17.90
C SER A 303 -15.72 10.37 18.65
N LYS A 304 -16.90 9.76 18.67
CA LYS A 304 -18.07 10.23 19.39
C LYS A 304 -18.06 9.79 20.86
N LYS A 305 -17.09 8.95 21.23
CA LYS A 305 -16.90 8.48 22.61
C LYS A 305 -16.26 9.57 23.47
N TYR A 306 -16.47 9.49 24.76
CA TYR A 306 -15.80 10.38 25.71
C TYR A 306 -14.32 10.11 25.80
N LEU A 307 -13.54 11.13 26.18
CA LEU A 307 -12.06 11.05 26.28
C LEU A 307 -11.58 9.96 27.25
N GLU A 308 -12.34 9.64 28.26
CA GLU A 308 -12.04 8.60 29.25
C GLU A 308 -12.34 7.19 28.71
N GLN A 309 -13.32 7.04 27.84
CA GLN A 309 -13.70 5.77 27.22
C GLN A 309 -12.76 5.42 26.09
N ASP A 310 -12.58 6.32 25.13
CA ASP A 310 -11.72 6.10 23.97
C ASP A 310 -10.45 6.94 24.02
N LYS A 311 -9.56 6.59 24.95
CA LYS A 311 -8.28 7.29 25.17
C LYS A 311 -7.37 7.31 23.93
N MET A 312 -7.57 6.35 23.02
CA MET A 312 -6.69 6.16 21.87
C MET A 312 -7.15 6.90 20.63
N HIS A 313 -8.41 7.31 20.52
CA HIS A 313 -8.95 7.97 19.34
C HIS A 313 -9.59 9.32 19.63
N ALA A 314 -10.27 9.50 20.79
CA ALA A 314 -10.96 10.75 21.07
C ALA A 314 -10.01 11.96 21.06
N GLY A 315 -10.24 12.89 20.11
CA GLY A 315 -9.45 14.12 19.94
C GLY A 315 -8.02 13.91 19.45
N ARG A 316 -7.65 12.71 18.97
CA ARG A 316 -6.31 12.39 18.47
C ARG A 316 -6.09 12.97 17.09
N VAL A 317 -4.88 13.46 16.85
CA VAL A 317 -4.38 13.90 15.55
C VAL A 317 -3.06 13.19 15.22
N ASP A 318 -3.01 12.46 14.09
CA ASP A 318 -1.78 11.87 13.57
C ASP A 318 -1.22 12.71 12.43
N LYS A 319 0.02 13.16 12.55
CA LYS A 319 0.77 13.84 11.50
C LYS A 319 1.80 12.87 10.93
N ASN A 320 1.60 12.45 9.69
CA ASN A 320 2.51 11.53 9.02
C ASN A 320 3.28 12.26 7.92
N LEU A 321 4.60 12.10 7.91
CA LEU A 321 5.46 12.53 6.83
C LEU A 321 6.10 11.30 6.18
N ARG A 322 6.04 11.23 4.84
CA ARG A 322 6.63 10.13 4.07
C ARG A 322 7.44 10.70 2.92
N LEU A 323 8.70 10.33 2.86
CA LEU A 323 9.61 10.70 1.78
C LEU A 323 9.98 9.45 0.98
N TYR A 324 9.90 9.57 -0.33
CA TYR A 324 10.23 8.50 -1.27
C TYR A 324 11.29 9.00 -2.24
N PHE A 325 12.42 8.34 -2.28
CA PHE A 325 13.49 8.60 -3.23
C PHE A 325 13.69 7.36 -4.08
N THR A 326 13.74 7.51 -5.38
CA THR A 326 13.93 6.38 -6.31
C THR A 326 14.84 6.80 -7.44
N TYR A 327 15.93 6.09 -7.61
CA TYR A 327 16.81 6.18 -8.78
C TYR A 327 16.55 5.01 -9.71
N ASN A 328 16.29 5.29 -10.96
CA ASN A 328 16.02 4.29 -12.00
C ASN A 328 17.09 4.35 -13.08
N ILE A 329 17.56 3.20 -13.52
CA ILE A 329 18.42 3.06 -14.71
C ILE A 329 17.83 2.02 -15.65
N ARG A 330 17.67 2.37 -16.92
CA ARG A 330 17.26 1.43 -17.95
C ARG A 330 18.49 0.75 -18.52
N VAL A 331 18.75 -0.49 -18.09
CA VAL A 331 19.92 -1.28 -18.52
C VAL A 331 19.77 -1.73 -19.96
N GLN A 332 18.57 -2.20 -20.32
CA GLN A 332 18.17 -2.59 -21.67
C GLN A 332 16.81 -1.97 -21.99
N LYS A 333 16.36 -2.13 -23.24
CA LYS A 333 15.07 -1.58 -23.68
C LYS A 333 13.90 -1.99 -22.78
N ASP A 334 13.92 -3.22 -22.34
CA ASP A 334 12.84 -3.85 -21.58
C ASP A 334 13.23 -4.17 -20.13
N LEU A 335 14.50 -3.92 -19.72
CA LEU A 335 15.04 -4.16 -18.38
C LEU A 335 15.38 -2.85 -17.67
N LYS A 336 14.78 -2.64 -16.50
CA LYS A 336 15.01 -1.51 -15.60
C LYS A 336 15.48 -1.99 -14.25
N LEU A 337 16.51 -1.36 -13.70
CA LEU A 337 16.93 -1.47 -12.31
C LEU A 337 16.51 -0.20 -11.58
N SER A 338 16.12 -0.35 -10.32
CA SER A 338 15.78 0.76 -9.44
C SER A 338 16.43 0.54 -8.08
N ALA A 339 17.00 1.60 -7.52
CA ALA A 339 17.38 1.67 -6.10
C ALA A 339 16.45 2.70 -5.45
N PHE A 340 15.99 2.42 -4.24
CA PHE A 340 15.10 3.32 -3.54
C PHE A 340 15.38 3.36 -2.05
N TYR A 341 15.04 4.51 -1.48
CA TYR A 341 15.04 4.77 -0.05
C TYR A 341 13.72 5.46 0.30
N TYR A 342 13.04 4.96 1.36
CA TYR A 342 11.80 5.52 1.88
C TYR A 342 11.99 5.81 3.35
N TRP A 343 11.54 6.96 3.77
CA TRP A 343 11.53 7.38 5.17
C TRP A 343 10.11 7.77 5.57
N PHE A 344 9.66 7.24 6.68
CA PHE A 344 8.34 7.47 7.22
C PHE A 344 8.46 7.88 8.69
N THR A 345 7.66 8.86 9.09
CA THR A 345 7.51 9.23 10.49
C THR A 345 6.05 9.55 10.77
N ARG A 346 5.63 9.26 11.98
CA ARG A 346 4.37 9.69 12.56
C ARG A 346 4.67 10.42 13.86
N ASP A 347 3.97 11.54 14.04
CA ASP A 347 3.86 12.32 15.27
C ASP A 347 2.37 12.38 15.61
N SER A 348 1.98 11.89 16.76
CA SER A 348 0.61 11.75 17.23
C SER A 348 0.41 12.63 18.46
N ASP A 349 -0.66 13.41 18.46
CA ASP A 349 -1.01 14.34 19.53
C ASP A 349 -2.51 14.22 19.87
N THR A 350 -2.94 14.77 20.98
CA THR A 350 -4.35 14.86 21.37
C THR A 350 -4.61 16.13 22.16
N GLU A 351 -5.82 16.67 22.04
CA GLU A 351 -6.30 17.77 22.88
C GLU A 351 -6.56 17.33 24.31
N ALA A 352 -6.73 16.03 24.56
CA ALA A 352 -6.89 15.45 25.88
C ALA A 352 -5.55 15.44 26.64
N ILE A 353 -5.26 16.50 27.40
CA ILE A 353 -4.00 16.67 28.14
C ILE A 353 -3.58 15.41 28.93
N PRO A 354 -4.46 14.70 29.67
CA PRO A 354 -4.10 13.49 30.39
C PRO A 354 -3.62 12.33 29.51
N ASN A 355 -4.06 12.30 28.24
CA ASN A 355 -3.75 11.22 27.30
C ASN A 355 -2.57 11.54 26.38
N LYS A 356 -2.03 12.74 26.44
CA LYS A 356 -1.02 13.22 25.48
C LYS A 356 0.24 12.37 25.47
N GLU A 357 0.81 12.10 26.65
CA GLU A 357 2.00 11.24 26.78
C GLU A 357 1.69 9.81 26.35
N LEU A 358 0.53 9.27 26.72
CA LEU A 358 0.10 7.94 26.31
C LEU A 358 0.03 7.83 24.78
N ILE A 359 -0.59 8.80 24.11
CA ILE A 359 -0.75 8.78 22.64
C ILE A 359 0.60 8.86 21.94
N SER A 360 1.47 9.79 22.31
CA SER A 360 2.83 9.91 21.74
C SER A 360 3.63 8.63 21.93
N ASP A 361 3.68 8.12 23.17
CA ASP A 361 4.41 6.89 23.54
C ASP A 361 3.95 5.65 22.72
N GLU A 362 2.66 5.57 22.41
CA GLU A 362 2.08 4.40 21.76
C GLU A 362 2.07 4.50 20.24
N LYS A 363 1.99 5.70 19.67
CA LYS A 363 1.70 5.89 18.26
C LYS A 363 2.83 6.52 17.44
N ASP A 364 3.75 7.24 18.05
CA ASP A 364 4.88 7.84 17.32
C ASP A 364 5.83 6.77 16.83
N TYR A 365 6.29 6.91 15.58
CA TYR A 365 7.29 5.99 15.05
C TYR A 365 8.12 6.63 13.94
N ASN A 366 9.31 6.06 13.76
CA ASN A 366 10.15 6.25 12.58
C ASN A 366 10.36 4.90 11.89
N GLN A 367 10.49 4.94 10.57
CA GLN A 367 10.73 3.75 9.75
C GLN A 367 11.55 4.10 8.53
N ASP A 368 12.59 3.33 8.28
CA ASP A 368 13.45 3.40 7.11
C ASP A 368 13.34 2.14 6.25
N GLN A 369 13.22 2.34 4.94
CA GLN A 369 13.22 1.22 3.99
C GLN A 369 14.24 1.49 2.87
N PHE A 370 15.09 0.50 2.61
CA PHE A 370 16.03 0.50 1.49
C PHE A 370 15.71 -0.67 0.57
N GLY A 371 15.79 -0.45 -0.74
CA GLY A 371 15.52 -1.57 -1.62
C GLY A 371 16.11 -1.43 -3.01
N LEU A 372 16.25 -2.60 -3.63
CA LEU A 372 16.62 -2.76 -5.02
C LEU A 372 15.48 -3.47 -5.75
N LYS A 373 15.18 -3.02 -6.97
CA LYS A 373 14.12 -3.60 -7.80
C LYS A 373 14.59 -3.81 -9.21
N ILE A 374 14.30 -5.00 -9.74
CA ILE A 374 14.45 -5.34 -11.16
C ILE A 374 13.04 -5.36 -11.78
N THR A 375 12.88 -4.71 -12.92
CA THR A 375 11.62 -4.71 -13.67
C THR A 375 11.88 -5.10 -15.11
N TYR A 376 11.16 -6.10 -15.61
CA TYR A 376 11.22 -6.54 -17.00
C TYR A 376 9.85 -6.36 -17.69
N ASN A 377 9.86 -5.78 -18.89
CA ASN A 377 8.64 -5.48 -19.67
C ASN A 377 8.61 -6.31 -20.96
N PHE A 378 7.62 -7.19 -21.05
CA PHE A 378 7.32 -7.93 -22.29
C PHE A 378 6.28 -7.15 -23.10
N LYS A 379 6.52 -7.01 -24.39
CA LYS A 379 5.59 -6.40 -25.36
C LYS A 379 5.29 -7.39 -26.46
N MET A 380 4.05 -7.87 -26.50
CA MET A 380 3.55 -8.80 -27.51
C MET A 380 2.54 -8.13 -28.43
#